data_5f0902d3a1bf4b91093e0f1f4061cf7c
#
_entry.id   5f0902d3a1bf4b91093e0f1f4061cf7c
#
_cell.length_a   1.000
_cell.length_b   1.000
_cell.length_c   1.000
_cell.angle_alpha   90.00
_cell.angle_beta   90.00
_cell.angle_gamma   90.00
#
_symmetry.space_group_name_H-M   'P 1'
#
loop_
_entity.id
_entity.type
_entity.pdbx_description
1 polymer ?
#
loop_
_entity_poly.entity_id
_entity_poly.type
_entity_poly.pdbx_seq_one_letter_code
_entity_poly.pdbx_strand_id
1 'polypeptide(L)'
;MTAPAPAPVLHASERPELTAHGLGKSYGRRAVVRGVDFTVRPGEIVALFGPNGAGKTTTFYMLVGFIRPGRGRITLGERDVTRLPMHERARLGLGYLPQEPSAFRKLTARDNLLAILEYQNLPRAEQEARADALLAEFGLTHLSHSYAYQLSGGERRRLELARALTTDPDYLLLDEPFTGVDPKSIREIQRLIRELRDRRGIGVFITDHNVRETIALTDRVYLMFDGEVKFEGTPQEFGADEDARRHYLGDDFEL
;
A
#
# COMPACT_ATOMS: atom_id res chain seq x y z
N MET A 1 -21.12 -29.41 6.86
CA MET A 1 -20.08 -28.50 7.40
C MET A 1 -20.54 -27.10 7.05
N THR A 2 -21.01 -26.35 8.02
CA THR A 2 -21.43 -24.94 7.86
C THR A 2 -20.20 -24.10 7.54
N ALA A 3 -20.27 -23.33 6.46
CA ALA A 3 -19.23 -22.34 6.13
C ALA A 3 -19.03 -21.41 7.33
N PRO A 4 -17.78 -21.02 7.67
CA PRO A 4 -17.55 -20.03 8.70
C PRO A 4 -18.24 -18.72 8.28
N ALA A 5 -18.94 -18.10 9.22
CA ALA A 5 -19.54 -16.78 9.02
C ALA A 5 -18.46 -15.80 8.55
N PRO A 6 -18.79 -14.85 7.65
CA PRO A 6 -17.86 -13.79 7.28
C PRO A 6 -17.37 -13.09 8.56
N ALA A 7 -16.08 -12.83 8.64
CA ALA A 7 -15.51 -12.12 9.77
C ALA A 7 -16.26 -10.77 9.93
N PRO A 8 -16.57 -10.35 11.17
CA PRO A 8 -17.22 -9.07 11.38
C PRO A 8 -16.37 -7.96 10.79
N VAL A 9 -16.99 -7.02 10.08
CA VAL A 9 -16.33 -5.80 9.62
C VAL A 9 -15.99 -4.99 10.86
N LEU A 10 -14.73 -5.06 11.30
CA LEU A 10 -14.24 -4.29 12.45
C LEU A 10 -14.32 -2.80 12.12
N HIS A 11 -14.81 -1.98 13.05
CA HIS A 11 -14.67 -0.54 12.95
C HIS A 11 -13.18 -0.17 12.94
N ALA A 12 -12.79 0.93 12.29
CA ALA A 12 -11.39 1.34 12.19
C ALA A 12 -10.67 1.40 13.56
N SER A 13 -11.40 1.78 14.62
CA SER A 13 -10.89 1.83 16.01
C SER A 13 -10.62 0.45 16.64
N GLU A 14 -11.09 -0.64 16.06
CA GLU A 14 -10.92 -2.02 16.57
C GLU A 14 -9.82 -2.79 15.82
N ARG A 15 -9.31 -2.23 14.71
CA ARG A 15 -8.24 -2.86 13.93
C ARG A 15 -6.89 -2.63 14.61
N PRO A 16 -6.01 -3.66 14.62
CA PRO A 16 -4.69 -3.56 15.23
C PRO A 16 -3.77 -2.64 14.41
N GLU A 17 -2.94 -1.81 15.06
CA GLU A 17 -1.91 -1.00 14.39
C GLU A 17 -0.84 -1.87 13.72
N LEU A 18 -0.37 -1.43 12.54
CA LEU A 18 0.80 -1.99 11.88
C LEU A 18 2.05 -1.22 12.32
N THR A 19 2.96 -1.89 13.03
CA THR A 19 4.12 -1.23 13.64
C THR A 19 5.43 -1.92 13.23
N ALA A 20 6.46 -1.14 13.01
CA ALA A 20 7.84 -1.59 12.83
C ALA A 20 8.71 -1.01 13.94
N HIS A 21 9.49 -1.85 14.61
CA HIS A 21 10.38 -1.46 15.70
C HIS A 21 11.82 -1.88 15.42
N GLY A 22 12.73 -0.91 15.38
CA GLY A 22 14.15 -1.10 15.29
C GLY A 22 14.59 -1.89 14.05
N LEU A 23 13.86 -1.78 12.93
CA LEU A 23 14.14 -2.55 11.73
C LEU A 23 15.55 -2.28 11.22
N GLY A 24 16.29 -3.34 10.97
CA GLY A 24 17.62 -3.26 10.39
C GLY A 24 17.87 -4.34 9.36
N LYS A 25 18.59 -3.95 8.29
CA LYS A 25 18.98 -4.86 7.20
C LYS A 25 20.33 -4.51 6.67
N SER A 26 21.19 -5.53 6.51
CA SER A 26 22.50 -5.41 5.85
C SER A 26 22.58 -6.40 4.68
N TYR A 27 23.30 -6.00 3.64
CA TYR A 27 23.72 -6.86 2.54
C TYR A 27 25.26 -6.92 2.54
N GLY A 28 25.81 -8.06 2.92
CA GLY A 28 27.21 -8.18 3.21
C GLY A 28 27.65 -7.21 4.33
N ARG A 29 28.61 -6.33 4.03
CA ARG A 29 29.12 -5.32 4.99
C ARG A 29 28.33 -4.00 4.97
N ARG A 30 27.42 -3.81 4.02
CA ARG A 30 26.67 -2.56 3.87
C ARG A 30 25.35 -2.65 4.66
N ALA A 31 25.23 -1.85 5.70
CA ALA A 31 23.97 -1.62 6.40
C ALA A 31 23.09 -0.68 5.56
N VAL A 32 21.95 -1.16 5.09
CA VAL A 32 20.99 -0.41 4.24
C VAL A 32 19.86 0.15 5.07
N VAL A 33 19.42 -0.55 6.12
CA VAL A 33 18.44 -0.08 7.09
C VAL A 33 19.05 -0.22 8.48
N ARG A 34 19.00 0.86 9.30
CA ARG A 34 19.82 0.99 10.51
C ARG A 34 19.03 1.20 11.79
N GLY A 35 17.80 0.73 11.89
CA GLY A 35 16.97 0.88 13.08
C GLY A 35 15.79 1.79 12.82
N VAL A 36 14.96 1.40 11.84
CA VAL A 36 13.79 2.16 11.43
C VAL A 36 12.61 1.79 12.30
N ASP A 37 11.96 2.81 12.85
CA ASP A 37 10.70 2.72 13.57
C ASP A 37 9.62 3.48 12.81
N PHE A 38 8.43 2.91 12.70
CA PHE A 38 7.25 3.61 12.21
C PHE A 38 5.97 2.85 12.58
N THR A 39 4.86 3.56 12.53
CA THR A 39 3.52 3.01 12.78
C THR A 39 2.58 3.46 11.68
N VAL A 40 1.65 2.59 11.29
CA VAL A 40 0.50 2.93 10.43
C VAL A 40 -0.74 2.57 11.21
N ARG A 41 -1.62 3.55 11.43
CA ARG A 41 -2.89 3.35 12.13
C ARG A 41 -3.99 2.98 11.15
N PRO A 42 -5.03 2.28 11.60
CA PRO A 42 -6.24 2.10 10.81
C PRO A 42 -6.83 3.45 10.39
N GLY A 43 -7.21 3.58 9.13
CA GLY A 43 -7.76 4.83 8.60
C GLY A 43 -6.74 5.98 8.49
N GLU A 44 -5.45 5.69 8.45
CA GLU A 44 -4.37 6.66 8.26
C GLU A 44 -3.64 6.40 6.94
N ILE A 45 -3.27 7.46 6.23
CA ILE A 45 -2.39 7.40 5.06
C ILE A 45 -1.01 7.92 5.46
N VAL A 46 -0.02 7.03 5.45
CA VAL A 46 1.37 7.31 5.81
C VAL A 46 2.25 7.22 4.58
N ALA A 47 3.09 8.23 4.36
CA ALA A 47 4.10 8.22 3.31
C ALA A 47 5.51 8.02 3.86
N LEU A 48 6.32 7.22 3.15
CA LEU A 48 7.75 7.08 3.39
C LEU A 48 8.53 7.70 2.24
N PHE A 49 9.12 8.85 2.51
CA PHE A 49 9.97 9.57 1.55
C PHE A 49 11.46 9.39 1.82
N GLY A 50 12.29 9.86 0.92
CA GLY A 50 13.74 9.89 1.01
C GLY A 50 14.42 9.73 -0.34
N PRO A 51 15.69 10.08 -0.46
CA PRO A 51 16.45 9.97 -1.70
C PRO A 51 16.67 8.52 -2.13
N ASN A 52 17.20 8.35 -3.35
CA ASN A 52 17.59 7.04 -3.85
C ASN A 52 18.70 6.45 -2.96
N GLY A 53 18.56 5.18 -2.59
CA GLY A 53 19.49 4.49 -1.71
C GLY A 53 19.28 4.72 -0.20
N ALA A 54 18.28 5.52 0.21
CA ALA A 54 17.95 5.75 1.63
C ALA A 54 17.47 4.50 2.38
N GLY A 55 17.10 3.43 1.66
CA GLY A 55 16.60 2.19 2.27
C GLY A 55 15.08 1.99 2.20
N LYS A 56 14.34 2.91 1.55
CA LYS A 56 12.86 2.87 1.43
C LYS A 56 12.35 1.53 0.91
N THR A 57 12.78 1.12 -0.27
CA THR A 57 12.35 -0.15 -0.89
C THR A 57 12.68 -1.36 -0.02
N THR A 58 13.86 -1.37 0.63
CA THR A 58 14.22 -2.45 1.56
C THR A 58 13.29 -2.47 2.77
N THR A 59 12.99 -1.31 3.36
CA THR A 59 12.06 -1.18 4.48
C THR A 59 10.66 -1.62 4.07
N PHE A 60 10.20 -1.16 2.93
CA PHE A 60 8.90 -1.54 2.37
C PHE A 60 8.81 -3.06 2.12
N TYR A 61 9.82 -3.67 1.52
CA TYR A 61 9.83 -5.11 1.26
C TYR A 61 9.97 -5.95 2.55
N MET A 62 10.53 -5.39 3.61
CA MET A 62 10.45 -6.02 4.94
C MET A 62 9.03 -6.02 5.47
N LEU A 63 8.23 -4.95 5.25
CA LEU A 63 6.80 -4.90 5.61
C LEU A 63 5.96 -5.88 4.81
N VAL A 64 6.15 -5.92 3.49
CA VAL A 64 5.43 -6.86 2.61
C VAL A 64 5.75 -8.32 2.94
N GLY A 65 6.96 -8.60 3.44
CA GLY A 65 7.43 -9.95 3.75
C GLY A 65 8.25 -10.60 2.64
N PHE A 66 8.73 -9.83 1.67
CA PHE A 66 9.68 -10.30 0.65
C PHE A 66 11.10 -10.43 1.21
N ILE A 67 11.46 -9.54 2.14
CA ILE A 67 12.78 -9.51 2.77
C ILE A 67 12.59 -9.71 4.28
N ARG A 68 13.38 -10.61 4.86
CA ARG A 68 13.43 -10.74 6.32
C ARG A 68 14.32 -9.65 6.91
N PRO A 69 13.85 -8.92 7.94
CA PRO A 69 14.72 -8.05 8.71
C PRO A 69 15.91 -8.84 9.28
N GLY A 70 17.08 -8.20 9.35
CA GLY A 70 18.23 -8.72 10.07
C GLY A 70 18.10 -8.51 11.58
N ARG A 71 17.39 -7.43 11.98
CA ARG A 71 17.04 -7.10 13.37
C ARG A 71 15.72 -6.32 13.39
N GLY A 72 15.15 -6.18 14.57
CA GLY A 72 13.89 -5.48 14.79
C GLY A 72 12.67 -6.40 14.63
N ARG A 73 11.50 -5.80 14.73
CA ARG A 73 10.22 -6.51 14.75
C ARG A 73 9.18 -5.76 13.93
N ILE A 74 8.27 -6.51 13.31
CA ILE A 74 7.06 -6.00 12.66
C ILE A 74 5.88 -6.66 13.36
N THR A 75 4.92 -5.85 13.83
CA THR A 75 3.73 -6.35 14.51
C THR A 75 2.46 -5.81 13.87
N LEU A 76 1.41 -6.61 13.94
CA LEU A 76 0.03 -6.22 13.65
C LEU A 76 -0.73 -6.35 14.97
N GLY A 77 -0.88 -5.22 15.69
CA GLY A 77 -1.25 -5.21 17.10
C GLY A 77 -0.25 -6.02 17.94
N GLU A 78 -0.75 -6.98 18.70
CA GLU A 78 0.07 -7.88 19.51
C GLU A 78 0.76 -9.00 18.72
N ARG A 79 0.31 -9.23 17.47
CA ARG A 79 0.80 -10.33 16.64
C ARG A 79 2.13 -9.99 15.96
N ASP A 80 3.16 -10.75 16.27
CA ASP A 80 4.45 -10.66 15.55
C ASP A 80 4.33 -11.30 14.16
N VAL A 81 4.52 -10.48 13.13
CA VAL A 81 4.48 -10.90 11.71
C VAL A 81 5.87 -10.85 11.06
N THR A 82 6.93 -10.59 11.84
CA THR A 82 8.30 -10.36 11.36
C THR A 82 8.80 -11.46 10.44
N ARG A 83 8.50 -12.72 10.77
CA ARG A 83 9.00 -13.89 10.04
C ARG A 83 7.98 -14.47 9.07
N LEU A 84 6.75 -13.97 9.05
CA LEU A 84 5.71 -14.47 8.17
C LEU A 84 6.00 -14.06 6.72
N PRO A 85 5.87 -14.98 5.76
CA PRO A 85 5.97 -14.65 4.34
C PRO A 85 4.75 -13.84 3.87
N MET A 86 4.88 -13.20 2.70
CA MET A 86 3.86 -12.30 2.14
C MET A 86 2.44 -12.91 2.13
N HIS A 87 2.29 -14.16 1.70
CA HIS A 87 0.96 -14.80 1.60
C HIS A 87 0.28 -15.02 2.96
N GLU A 88 1.05 -15.22 4.03
CA GLU A 88 0.50 -15.29 5.39
C GLU A 88 0.12 -13.90 5.91
N ARG A 89 0.92 -12.86 5.60
CA ARG A 89 0.57 -11.48 5.92
C ARG A 89 -0.66 -11.01 5.17
N ALA A 90 -0.81 -11.40 3.91
CA ALA A 90 -2.02 -11.12 3.12
C ALA A 90 -3.28 -11.71 3.77
N ARG A 91 -3.21 -12.93 4.32
CA ARG A 91 -4.32 -13.55 5.09
C ARG A 91 -4.61 -12.83 6.42
N LEU A 92 -3.70 -12.02 6.89
CA LEU A 92 -3.84 -11.20 8.09
C LEU A 92 -4.28 -9.76 7.76
N GLY A 93 -4.68 -9.51 6.51
CA GLY A 93 -5.20 -8.23 6.10
C GLY A 93 -4.15 -7.23 5.56
N LEU A 94 -2.92 -7.66 5.19
CA LEU A 94 -1.95 -6.78 4.55
C LEU A 94 -2.01 -6.95 3.01
N GLY A 95 -2.72 -6.05 2.33
CA GLY A 95 -2.74 -5.95 0.87
C GLY A 95 -1.47 -5.28 0.33
N TYR A 96 -1.05 -5.65 -0.89
CA TYR A 96 0.13 -5.10 -1.54
C TYR A 96 -0.11 -4.74 -3.00
N LEU A 97 0.29 -3.54 -3.39
CA LEU A 97 0.33 -3.08 -4.77
C LEU A 97 1.78 -2.82 -5.18
N PRO A 98 2.36 -3.62 -6.09
CA PRO A 98 3.74 -3.43 -6.55
C PRO A 98 3.89 -2.21 -7.46
N GLN A 99 5.14 -1.73 -7.58
CA GLN A 99 5.51 -0.69 -8.54
C GLN A 99 5.29 -1.16 -9.99
N GLU A 100 5.71 -2.39 -10.30
CA GLU A 100 5.54 -2.94 -11.64
C GLU A 100 4.09 -3.40 -11.89
N PRO A 101 3.61 -3.32 -13.15
CA PRO A 101 2.29 -3.80 -13.51
C PRO A 101 2.08 -5.26 -13.13
N SER A 102 1.08 -5.52 -12.29
CA SER A 102 0.78 -6.84 -11.74
C SER A 102 -0.48 -7.49 -12.32
N ALA A 103 -1.25 -6.77 -13.14
CA ALA A 103 -2.44 -7.32 -13.77
C ALA A 103 -2.10 -8.48 -14.73
N PHE A 104 -2.90 -9.54 -14.69
CA PHE A 104 -2.78 -10.66 -15.63
C PHE A 104 -3.20 -10.20 -17.03
N ARG A 105 -2.23 -9.90 -17.86
CA ARG A 105 -2.41 -9.23 -19.16
C ARG A 105 -3.40 -9.92 -20.10
N LYS A 106 -3.44 -11.25 -20.09
CA LYS A 106 -4.30 -12.09 -20.94
C LYS A 106 -5.65 -12.45 -20.32
N LEU A 107 -5.96 -11.93 -19.15
CA LEU A 107 -7.28 -12.02 -18.52
C LEU A 107 -8.04 -10.72 -18.74
N THR A 108 -9.37 -10.81 -18.76
CA THR A 108 -10.24 -9.62 -18.74
C THR A 108 -10.12 -8.88 -17.41
N ALA A 109 -10.62 -7.65 -17.34
CA ALA A 109 -10.66 -6.93 -16.06
C ALA A 109 -11.43 -7.72 -15.00
N ARG A 110 -12.58 -8.30 -15.36
CA ARG A 110 -13.38 -9.13 -14.47
C ARG A 110 -12.66 -10.41 -14.05
N ASP A 111 -12.04 -11.11 -15.01
CA ASP A 111 -11.31 -12.36 -14.70
C ASP A 111 -10.07 -12.11 -13.83
N ASN A 112 -9.45 -10.95 -13.92
CA ASN A 112 -8.37 -10.54 -13.01
C ASN A 112 -8.82 -10.51 -11.54
N LEU A 113 -10.03 -10.10 -11.25
CA LEU A 113 -10.61 -10.11 -9.90
C LEU A 113 -11.03 -11.54 -9.49
N LEU A 114 -11.73 -12.24 -10.39
CA LEU A 114 -12.20 -13.60 -10.14
C LEU A 114 -11.04 -14.55 -9.85
N ALA A 115 -9.91 -14.43 -10.55
CA ALA A 115 -8.73 -15.26 -10.34
C ALA A 115 -8.18 -15.19 -8.90
N ILE A 116 -8.38 -14.07 -8.20
CA ILE A 116 -7.99 -13.95 -6.78
C ILE A 116 -9.12 -14.44 -5.86
N LEU A 117 -10.36 -14.11 -6.20
CA LEU A 117 -11.54 -14.49 -5.40
C LEU A 117 -11.74 -16.03 -5.34
N GLU A 118 -11.32 -16.77 -6.37
CA GLU A 118 -11.36 -18.25 -6.39
C GLU A 118 -10.59 -18.90 -5.24
N TYR A 119 -9.53 -18.24 -4.74
CA TYR A 119 -8.74 -18.74 -3.60
C TYR A 119 -9.39 -18.46 -2.23
N GLN A 120 -10.53 -17.75 -2.17
CA GLN A 120 -11.18 -17.39 -0.90
C GLN A 120 -12.24 -18.39 -0.42
N ASN A 121 -12.43 -19.49 -1.13
CA ASN A 121 -13.46 -20.51 -0.82
C ASN A 121 -14.88 -19.93 -0.72
N LEU A 122 -15.21 -18.88 -1.47
CA LEU A 122 -16.52 -18.28 -1.57
C LEU A 122 -17.40 -19.00 -2.60
N PRO A 123 -18.73 -19.04 -2.43
CA PRO A 123 -19.63 -19.49 -3.48
C PRO A 123 -19.44 -18.68 -4.77
N ARG A 124 -19.59 -19.31 -5.93
CA ARG A 124 -19.36 -18.66 -7.23
C ARG A 124 -20.19 -17.37 -7.41
N ALA A 125 -21.45 -17.39 -7.03
CA ALA A 125 -22.32 -16.21 -7.08
C ALA A 125 -21.77 -15.04 -6.23
N GLU A 126 -21.16 -15.32 -5.08
CA GLU A 126 -20.55 -14.29 -4.24
C GLU A 126 -19.26 -13.76 -4.84
N GLN A 127 -18.42 -14.62 -5.43
CA GLN A 127 -17.22 -14.19 -6.16
C GLN A 127 -17.59 -13.23 -7.29
N GLU A 128 -18.62 -13.57 -8.08
CA GLU A 128 -19.10 -12.75 -9.18
C GLU A 128 -19.65 -11.40 -8.71
N ALA A 129 -20.48 -11.41 -7.66
CA ALA A 129 -21.02 -10.20 -7.07
C ALA A 129 -19.91 -9.26 -6.53
N ARG A 130 -18.90 -9.82 -5.86
CA ARG A 130 -17.75 -9.05 -5.36
C ARG A 130 -16.90 -8.47 -6.50
N ALA A 131 -16.65 -9.25 -7.55
CA ALA A 131 -15.92 -8.76 -8.73
C ALA A 131 -16.67 -7.60 -9.39
N ASP A 132 -17.98 -7.72 -9.60
CA ASP A 132 -18.80 -6.70 -10.21
C ASP A 132 -18.91 -5.43 -9.34
N ALA A 133 -19.00 -5.58 -8.01
CA ALA A 133 -18.97 -4.47 -7.06
C ALA A 133 -17.63 -3.71 -7.09
N LEU A 134 -16.50 -4.42 -7.12
CA LEU A 134 -15.17 -3.80 -7.23
C LEU A 134 -14.98 -3.10 -8.57
N LEU A 135 -15.43 -3.69 -9.68
CA LEU A 135 -15.40 -3.02 -10.99
C LEU A 135 -16.20 -1.71 -10.98
N ALA A 136 -17.36 -1.71 -10.33
CA ALA A 136 -18.19 -0.50 -10.20
C ALA A 136 -17.52 0.56 -9.32
N GLU A 137 -16.98 0.18 -8.16
CA GLU A 137 -16.28 1.07 -7.22
C GLU A 137 -15.08 1.75 -7.88
N PHE A 138 -14.33 1.01 -8.72
CA PHE A 138 -13.15 1.53 -9.41
C PHE A 138 -13.45 2.13 -10.80
N GLY A 139 -14.73 2.27 -11.17
CA GLY A 139 -15.15 2.86 -12.44
C GLY A 139 -14.74 2.05 -13.67
N LEU A 140 -14.67 0.72 -13.53
CA LEU A 140 -14.20 -0.21 -14.57
C LEU A 140 -15.32 -1.10 -15.15
N THR A 141 -16.58 -0.89 -14.79
CA THR A 141 -17.71 -1.72 -15.23
C THR A 141 -17.79 -1.82 -16.74
N HIS A 142 -17.59 -0.70 -17.46
CA HIS A 142 -17.62 -0.64 -18.93
C HIS A 142 -16.45 -1.37 -19.61
N LEU A 143 -15.41 -1.73 -18.84
CA LEU A 143 -14.21 -2.44 -19.27
C LEU A 143 -14.15 -3.88 -18.74
N SER A 144 -15.23 -4.37 -18.13
CA SER A 144 -15.27 -5.68 -17.47
C SER A 144 -14.79 -6.83 -18.35
N HIS A 145 -15.12 -6.78 -19.65
CA HIS A 145 -14.74 -7.78 -20.67
C HIS A 145 -13.49 -7.42 -21.47
N SER A 146 -12.89 -6.25 -21.24
CA SER A 146 -11.64 -5.86 -21.89
C SER A 146 -10.45 -6.58 -21.26
N TYR A 147 -9.53 -7.07 -22.08
CA TYR A 147 -8.30 -7.67 -21.58
C TYR A 147 -7.41 -6.62 -20.93
N ALA A 148 -6.68 -7.00 -19.86
CA ALA A 148 -5.85 -6.06 -19.11
C ALA A 148 -4.75 -5.39 -19.95
N TYR A 149 -4.28 -6.01 -21.04
CA TYR A 149 -3.33 -5.37 -21.97
C TYR A 149 -3.93 -4.25 -22.82
N GLN A 150 -5.27 -4.17 -22.92
CA GLN A 150 -6.00 -3.14 -23.67
C GLN A 150 -6.27 -1.89 -22.82
N LEU A 151 -6.14 -2.00 -21.52
CA LEU A 151 -6.38 -0.91 -20.57
C LEU A 151 -5.28 0.14 -20.66
N SER A 152 -5.66 1.41 -20.58
CA SER A 152 -4.73 2.51 -20.34
C SER A 152 -3.94 2.32 -19.03
N GLY A 153 -2.86 3.07 -18.82
CA GLY A 153 -2.06 3.00 -17.60
C GLY A 153 -2.89 3.25 -16.34
N GLY A 154 -3.74 4.27 -16.37
CA GLY A 154 -4.62 4.61 -15.23
C GLY A 154 -5.70 3.56 -14.97
N GLU A 155 -6.36 3.05 -16.01
CA GLU A 155 -7.37 1.99 -15.88
C GLU A 155 -6.74 0.70 -15.34
N ARG A 156 -5.56 0.33 -15.84
CA ARG A 156 -4.82 -0.82 -15.33
C ARG A 156 -4.43 -0.64 -13.87
N ARG A 157 -3.98 0.56 -13.46
CA ARG A 157 -3.63 0.83 -12.06
C ARG A 157 -4.85 0.74 -11.14
N ARG A 158 -6.02 1.22 -11.59
CA ARG A 158 -7.28 1.04 -10.86
C ARG A 158 -7.68 -0.43 -10.74
N LEU A 159 -7.49 -1.22 -11.81
CA LEU A 159 -7.73 -2.67 -11.77
C LEU A 159 -6.80 -3.37 -10.76
N GLU A 160 -5.54 -3.00 -10.70
CA GLU A 160 -4.57 -3.56 -9.76
C GLU A 160 -4.91 -3.21 -8.30
N LEU A 161 -5.37 -1.99 -8.04
CA LEU A 161 -5.91 -1.59 -6.74
C LEU A 161 -7.17 -2.40 -6.38
N ALA A 162 -8.12 -2.54 -7.32
CA ALA A 162 -9.30 -3.37 -7.11
C ALA A 162 -8.94 -4.84 -6.78
N ARG A 163 -7.90 -5.38 -7.43
CA ARG A 163 -7.36 -6.73 -7.12
C ARG A 163 -6.81 -6.82 -5.71
N ALA A 164 -6.08 -5.80 -5.25
CA ALA A 164 -5.55 -5.78 -3.90
C ALA A 164 -6.67 -5.76 -2.83
N LEU A 165 -7.85 -5.25 -3.19
CA LEU A 165 -9.03 -5.23 -2.31
C LEU A 165 -9.87 -6.51 -2.33
N THR A 166 -9.63 -7.44 -3.25
CA THR A 166 -10.40 -8.69 -3.28
C THR A 166 -10.29 -9.49 -1.98
N THR A 167 -9.20 -9.32 -1.23
CA THR A 167 -8.96 -10.00 0.05
C THR A 167 -9.49 -9.23 1.26
N ASP A 168 -10.17 -8.12 1.05
CA ASP A 168 -10.69 -7.21 2.09
C ASP A 168 -9.64 -6.84 3.15
N PRO A 169 -8.53 -6.19 2.73
CA PRO A 169 -7.39 -5.93 3.60
C PRO A 169 -7.69 -4.83 4.62
N ASP A 170 -7.05 -4.92 5.80
CA ASP A 170 -7.03 -3.86 6.81
C ASP A 170 -6.00 -2.78 6.47
N TYR A 171 -4.95 -3.15 5.73
CA TYR A 171 -3.86 -2.28 5.30
C TYR A 171 -3.53 -2.47 3.84
N LEU A 172 -3.24 -1.37 3.14
CA LEU A 172 -2.70 -1.36 1.78
C LEU A 172 -1.28 -0.81 1.78
N LEU A 173 -0.35 -1.63 1.32
CA LEU A 173 1.04 -1.24 1.09
C LEU A 173 1.21 -0.93 -0.40
N LEU A 174 1.44 0.34 -0.74
CA LEU A 174 1.49 0.85 -2.12
C LEU A 174 2.92 1.27 -2.47
N ASP A 175 3.53 0.53 -3.39
CA ASP A 175 4.87 0.82 -3.88
C ASP A 175 4.78 1.65 -5.16
N GLU A 176 5.16 2.92 -5.08
CA GLU A 176 5.13 3.90 -6.17
C GLU A 176 3.82 3.87 -7.00
N PRO A 177 2.66 4.09 -6.37
CA PRO A 177 1.37 3.92 -7.03
C PRO A 177 1.12 4.90 -8.20
N PHE A 178 1.86 6.02 -8.28
CA PHE A 178 1.68 7.06 -9.28
C PHE A 178 2.71 7.02 -10.41
N THR A 179 3.72 6.15 -10.33
CA THR A 179 4.78 6.04 -11.34
C THR A 179 4.21 5.58 -12.67
N GLY A 180 4.49 6.36 -13.74
CA GLY A 180 4.05 6.05 -15.10
C GLY A 180 2.56 6.25 -15.37
N VAL A 181 1.85 6.97 -14.49
CA VAL A 181 0.42 7.29 -14.60
C VAL A 181 0.26 8.75 -15.03
N ASP A 182 -0.71 9.04 -15.89
CA ASP A 182 -1.00 10.40 -16.33
C ASP A 182 -1.66 11.25 -15.20
N PRO A 183 -1.53 12.60 -15.24
CA PRO A 183 -1.99 13.46 -14.15
C PRO A 183 -3.50 13.37 -13.84
N LYS A 184 -4.34 13.06 -14.84
CA LYS A 184 -5.78 12.89 -14.63
C LYS A 184 -6.05 11.61 -13.85
N SER A 185 -5.42 10.52 -14.27
CA SER A 185 -5.55 9.22 -13.60
C SER A 185 -4.95 9.23 -12.19
N ILE A 186 -3.86 10.00 -11.94
CA ILE A 186 -3.32 10.18 -10.58
C ILE A 186 -4.40 10.74 -9.65
N ARG A 187 -5.11 11.81 -10.04
CA ARG A 187 -6.18 12.39 -9.22
C ARG A 187 -7.32 11.41 -8.92
N GLU A 188 -7.66 10.57 -9.91
CA GLU A 188 -8.68 9.53 -9.71
C GLU A 188 -8.21 8.47 -8.71
N ILE A 189 -6.95 8.02 -8.80
CA ILE A 189 -6.33 7.06 -7.87
C ILE A 189 -6.24 7.67 -6.45
N GLN A 190 -5.81 8.92 -6.33
CA GLN A 190 -5.76 9.62 -5.04
C GLN A 190 -7.15 9.67 -4.38
N ARG A 191 -8.20 10.00 -5.16
CA ARG A 191 -9.58 9.99 -4.66
C ARG A 191 -9.99 8.61 -4.16
N LEU A 192 -9.71 7.56 -4.93
CA LEU A 192 -10.02 6.18 -4.54
C LEU A 192 -9.30 5.79 -3.24
N ILE A 193 -8.01 6.11 -3.10
CA ILE A 193 -7.25 5.82 -1.88
C ILE A 193 -7.87 6.54 -0.66
N ARG A 194 -8.26 7.82 -0.81
CA ARG A 194 -8.96 8.54 0.27
C ARG A 194 -10.31 7.89 0.60
N GLU A 195 -11.10 7.50 -0.39
CA GLU A 195 -12.38 6.81 -0.17
C GLU A 195 -12.20 5.48 0.56
N LEU A 196 -11.13 4.72 0.27
CA LEU A 196 -10.80 3.48 0.99
C LEU A 196 -10.47 3.76 2.47
N ARG A 197 -9.67 4.80 2.74
CA ARG A 197 -9.41 5.25 4.11
C ARG A 197 -10.69 5.67 4.82
N ASP A 198 -11.47 6.57 4.20
CA ASP A 198 -12.60 7.24 4.84
C ASP A 198 -13.79 6.31 5.07
N ARG A 199 -14.09 5.44 4.08
CA ARG A 199 -15.28 4.56 4.14
C ARG A 199 -14.99 3.20 4.73
N ARG A 200 -13.79 2.66 4.50
CA ARG A 200 -13.44 1.31 4.94
C ARG A 200 -12.48 1.30 6.12
N GLY A 201 -11.94 2.45 6.53
CA GLY A 201 -10.95 2.54 7.61
C GLY A 201 -9.62 1.82 7.30
N ILE A 202 -9.30 1.65 6.01
CA ILE A 202 -8.06 1.00 5.59
C ILE A 202 -6.88 1.90 5.92
N GLY A 203 -5.87 1.36 6.62
CA GLY A 203 -4.58 2.01 6.79
C GLY A 203 -3.75 1.88 5.50
N VAL A 204 -3.10 2.96 5.08
CA VAL A 204 -2.33 2.96 3.83
C VAL A 204 -0.89 3.38 4.08
N PHE A 205 0.06 2.61 3.58
CA PHE A 205 1.48 2.94 3.61
C PHE A 205 2.01 3.07 2.18
N ILE A 206 2.53 4.26 1.84
CA ILE A 206 2.93 4.61 0.47
C ILE A 206 4.41 4.94 0.42
N THR A 207 5.12 4.41 -0.59
CA THR A 207 6.40 4.94 -1.06
C THR A 207 6.21 5.50 -2.46
N ASP A 208 6.71 6.70 -2.73
CA ASP A 208 6.69 7.27 -4.07
C ASP A 208 7.83 8.28 -4.26
N HIS A 209 8.25 8.49 -5.51
CA HIS A 209 9.18 9.56 -5.89
C HIS A 209 8.44 10.87 -6.16
N ASN A 210 7.15 10.80 -6.48
CA ASN A 210 6.32 11.97 -6.73
C ASN A 210 5.79 12.54 -5.40
N VAL A 211 6.64 13.34 -4.75
CA VAL A 211 6.34 13.89 -3.42
C VAL A 211 5.05 14.71 -3.43
N ARG A 212 4.87 15.60 -4.43
CA ARG A 212 3.70 16.49 -4.49
C ARG A 212 2.40 15.73 -4.57
N GLU A 213 2.33 14.72 -5.42
CA GLU A 213 1.13 13.92 -5.59
C GLU A 213 0.84 13.04 -4.36
N THR A 214 1.88 12.53 -3.73
CA THR A 214 1.73 11.65 -2.56
C THR A 214 1.34 12.45 -1.32
N ILE A 215 2.02 13.57 -1.06
CA ILE A 215 1.78 14.38 0.14
C ILE A 215 0.37 14.97 0.17
N ALA A 216 -0.23 15.24 -1.00
CA ALA A 216 -1.59 15.76 -1.11
C ALA A 216 -2.67 14.85 -0.51
N LEU A 217 -2.40 13.56 -0.30
CA LEU A 217 -3.33 12.63 0.31
C LEU A 217 -2.86 12.06 1.65
N THR A 218 -1.65 12.43 2.08
CA THR A 218 -0.97 11.84 3.25
C THR A 218 -1.40 12.55 4.54
N ASP A 219 -1.58 11.78 5.60
CA ASP A 219 -1.87 12.28 6.95
C ASP A 219 -0.57 12.45 7.75
N ARG A 220 0.42 11.54 7.55
CA ARG A 220 1.71 11.56 8.24
C ARG A 220 2.85 11.12 7.33
N VAL A 221 3.99 11.77 7.47
CA VAL A 221 5.20 11.58 6.67
C VAL A 221 6.33 11.04 7.52
N TYR A 222 7.04 10.04 7.00
CA TYR A 222 8.37 9.64 7.43
C TYR A 222 9.40 9.98 6.35
N LEU A 223 10.51 10.62 6.72
CA LEU A 223 11.63 10.84 5.81
C LEU A 223 12.81 9.97 6.20
N MET A 224 13.24 9.11 5.29
CA MET A 224 14.42 8.28 5.45
C MET A 224 15.67 8.89 4.81
N PHE A 225 16.77 8.86 5.54
CA PHE A 225 18.12 9.17 5.07
C PHE A 225 19.11 8.14 5.62
N ASP A 226 20.02 7.67 4.78
CA ASP A 226 21.10 6.75 5.18
C ASP A 226 20.66 5.55 6.03
N GLY A 227 19.48 5.02 5.73
CA GLY A 227 18.91 3.87 6.41
C GLY A 227 18.22 4.15 7.74
N GLU A 228 18.01 5.40 8.10
CA GLU A 228 17.37 5.84 9.34
C GLU A 228 16.18 6.77 9.04
N VAL A 229 15.18 6.81 9.91
CA VAL A 229 14.14 7.85 9.90
C VAL A 229 14.73 9.10 10.53
N LYS A 230 14.72 10.21 9.79
CA LYS A 230 15.23 11.51 10.23
C LYS A 230 14.12 12.52 10.54
N PHE A 231 12.95 12.30 9.98
CA PHE A 231 11.78 13.13 10.23
C PHE A 231 10.53 12.26 10.33
N GLU A 232 9.63 12.62 11.25
CA GLU A 232 8.26 12.14 11.37
C GLU A 232 7.37 13.33 11.70
N GLY A 233 6.29 13.53 10.96
CA GLY A 233 5.35 14.63 11.23
C GLY A 233 4.24 14.71 10.20
N THR A 234 3.45 15.78 10.28
CA THR A 234 2.40 16.11 9.30
C THR A 234 3.02 16.60 7.99
N PRO A 235 2.27 16.59 6.89
CA PRO A 235 2.69 17.22 5.62
C PRO A 235 3.15 18.67 5.78
N GLN A 236 2.45 19.46 6.62
CA GLN A 236 2.78 20.86 6.86
C GLN A 236 4.11 21.02 7.59
N GLU A 237 4.34 20.22 8.63
CA GLU A 237 5.62 20.19 9.36
C GLU A 237 6.76 19.74 8.44
N PHE A 238 6.52 18.73 7.58
CA PHE A 238 7.49 18.25 6.59
C PHE A 238 7.89 19.34 5.58
N GLY A 239 6.90 20.08 5.06
CA GLY A 239 7.16 21.20 4.13
C GLY A 239 7.90 22.37 4.77
N ALA A 240 7.82 22.54 6.10
CA ALA A 240 8.49 23.57 6.87
C ALA A 240 9.85 23.14 7.45
N ASP A 241 10.15 21.84 7.48
CA ASP A 241 11.37 21.30 8.05
C ASP A 241 12.62 21.68 7.21
N GLU A 242 13.60 22.34 7.85
CA GLU A 242 14.78 22.87 7.16
C GLU A 242 15.67 21.75 6.58
N ASP A 243 15.80 20.62 7.30
CA ASP A 243 16.63 19.50 6.85
C ASP A 243 15.95 18.75 5.69
N ALA A 244 14.61 18.58 5.74
CA ALA A 244 13.86 18.02 4.64
C ALA A 244 13.95 18.89 3.37
N ARG A 245 13.84 20.22 3.52
CA ARG A 245 13.99 21.17 2.40
C ARG A 245 15.41 21.11 1.82
N ARG A 246 16.41 21.22 2.65
CA ARG A 246 17.82 21.27 2.22
C ARG A 246 18.29 20.00 1.52
N HIS A 247 17.84 18.83 1.97
CA HIS A 247 18.38 17.54 1.52
C HIS A 247 17.48 16.76 0.59
N TYR A 248 16.19 17.14 0.50
CA TYR A 248 15.23 16.32 -0.25
C TYR A 248 14.22 17.12 -1.10
N LEU A 249 13.54 18.11 -0.51
CA LEU A 249 12.45 18.84 -1.17
C LEU A 249 12.95 19.94 -2.12
N GLY A 250 14.05 20.61 -1.77
CA GLY A 250 14.51 21.85 -2.40
C GLY A 250 13.85 23.09 -1.82
N ASP A 251 14.49 24.25 -2.01
CA ASP A 251 14.06 25.52 -1.42
C ASP A 251 12.73 26.03 -1.99
N ASP A 252 12.43 25.71 -3.26
CA ASP A 252 11.24 26.11 -3.99
C ASP A 252 10.02 25.17 -3.78
N PHE A 253 10.10 24.24 -2.81
CA PHE A 253 8.99 23.32 -2.56
C PHE A 253 7.84 24.04 -1.87
N GLU A 254 6.64 23.96 -2.48
CA GLU A 254 5.35 24.41 -1.94
C GLU A 254 4.39 23.22 -1.88
N LEU A 255 3.59 23.17 -0.78
CA LEU A 255 2.54 22.15 -0.53
C LEU A 255 1.28 22.44 -1.34
#